data_02ad57cf43ba9d8891cd353e57931049
#
_entry.id   02ad57cf43ba9d8891cd353e57931049
#
_cell.length_a   1.000
_cell.length_b   1.000
_cell.length_c   1.000
_cell.angle_alpha   90.00
_cell.angle_beta   90.00
_cell.angle_gamma   90.00
#
_symmetry.space_group_name_H-M   'P 1'
#
loop_
_entity.id
_entity.type
_entity.pdbx_description
1 polymer ?
#
loop_
_entity_poly.entity_id
_entity_poly.type
_entity_poly.pdbx_seq_one_letter_code
_entity_poly.pdbx_strand_id
1 'polypeptide(L)' 'MELTLKAARVNSGLTQAEVANHLGINKGTLVNYEKYRTIPDIGMAKKMASLYGVSVNDLIFLPNDCALSTN' A
#
# COMPACT_ATOMS: atom_id res chain seq x y z
N MET A 1 -9.13 9.11 -7.84
CA MET A 1 -9.81 8.36 -6.78
C MET A 1 -8.77 7.80 -5.82
N GLU A 2 -9.02 7.92 -4.53
CA GLU A 2 -8.07 7.43 -3.54
C GLU A 2 -8.45 6.04 -3.06
N LEU A 3 -7.46 5.17 -2.98
CA LEU A 3 -7.64 3.80 -2.54
C LEU A 3 -6.66 3.49 -1.41
N THR A 4 -7.12 2.76 -0.41
CA THR A 4 -6.18 2.21 0.56
C THR A 4 -5.32 1.17 -0.12
N LEU A 5 -4.16 0.87 0.46
CA LEU A 5 -3.28 -0.14 -0.10
C LEU A 5 -4.00 -1.48 -0.21
N LYS A 6 -4.78 -1.83 0.80
CA LYS A 6 -5.52 -3.09 0.79
C LYS A 6 -6.58 -3.09 -0.32
N ALA A 7 -7.31 -1.99 -0.48
CA ALA A 7 -8.34 -1.91 -1.50
C ALA A 7 -7.75 -2.05 -2.90
N ALA A 8 -6.62 -1.39 -3.14
CA ALA A 8 -5.96 -1.47 -4.44
C ALA A 8 -5.51 -2.91 -4.72
N ARG A 9 -4.97 -3.58 -3.70
CA ARG A 9 -4.55 -4.97 -3.85
C ARG A 9 -5.74 -5.88 -4.17
N VAL A 10 -6.81 -5.74 -3.42
CA VAL A 10 -8.00 -6.56 -3.61
C VAL A 10 -8.60 -6.31 -4.99
N ASN A 11 -8.64 -5.06 -5.42
CA ASN A 11 -9.13 -4.73 -6.76
C ASN A 11 -8.28 -5.34 -7.86
N SER A 12 -7.01 -5.56 -7.59
CA SER A 12 -6.10 -6.17 -8.55
C SER A 12 -6.20 -7.71 -8.54
N GLY A 13 -6.95 -8.26 -7.62
CA GLY A 13 -7.12 -9.70 -7.53
C GLY A 13 -5.91 -10.43 -6.96
N LEU A 14 -5.06 -9.74 -6.21
CA LEU A 14 -3.84 -10.33 -5.68
C LEU A 14 -3.96 -10.59 -4.18
N THR A 15 -3.37 -11.70 -3.76
CA THR A 15 -3.26 -11.99 -2.33
C THR A 15 -2.05 -11.25 -1.75
N GLN A 16 -2.02 -11.16 -0.42
CA GLN A 16 -0.88 -10.57 0.25
C GLN A 16 0.42 -11.30 -0.07
N ALA A 17 0.34 -12.63 -0.12
CA ALA A 17 1.53 -13.42 -0.43
C ALA A 17 2.03 -13.14 -1.84
N GLU A 18 1.12 -13.02 -2.79
CA GLU A 18 1.49 -12.73 -4.17
C GLU A 18 2.16 -11.36 -4.29
N VAL A 19 1.57 -10.35 -3.65
CA VAL A 19 2.13 -9.01 -3.69
C VAL A 19 3.49 -8.96 -3.03
N ALA A 20 3.63 -9.58 -1.86
CA ALA A 20 4.91 -9.61 -1.16
C ALA A 20 5.99 -10.25 -2.04
N ASN A 21 5.64 -11.33 -2.73
CA ASN A 21 6.56 -12.00 -3.63
C ASN A 21 6.97 -11.08 -4.77
N HIS A 22 6.02 -10.39 -5.38
CA HIS A 22 6.32 -9.46 -6.48
C HIS A 22 7.21 -8.31 -6.03
N LEU A 23 7.02 -7.85 -4.80
CA LEU A 23 7.76 -6.71 -4.29
C LEU A 23 9.10 -7.12 -3.66
N GLY A 24 9.32 -8.41 -3.48
CA GLY A 24 10.54 -8.90 -2.87
C GLY A 24 10.61 -8.62 -1.38
N ILE A 25 9.47 -8.61 -0.71
CA ILE A 25 9.40 -8.35 0.73
C ILE A 25 8.67 -9.50 1.42
N ASN A 26 8.74 -9.52 2.74
CA ASN A 26 8.00 -10.49 3.53
C ASN A 26 6.52 -10.12 3.58
N LYS A 27 5.67 -11.13 3.70
CA LYS A 27 4.25 -10.88 3.85
C LYS A 27 3.96 -10.00 5.05
N GLY A 28 4.69 -10.21 6.15
CA GLY A 28 4.51 -9.37 7.34
C GLY A 28 4.80 -7.90 7.08
N THR A 29 5.79 -7.62 6.24
CA THR A 29 6.10 -6.24 5.87
C THR A 29 4.94 -5.63 5.11
N LEU A 30 4.36 -6.39 4.18
CA LEU A 30 3.20 -5.89 3.44
C LEU A 30 2.00 -5.65 4.36
N VAL A 31 1.77 -6.56 5.28
CA VAL A 31 0.69 -6.40 6.25
C VAL A 31 0.87 -5.11 7.04
N ASN A 32 2.10 -4.81 7.45
CA ASN A 32 2.37 -3.57 8.17
C ASN A 32 2.10 -2.35 7.31
N TYR A 33 2.42 -2.41 6.03
CA TYR A 33 2.08 -1.31 5.12
C TYR A 33 0.57 -1.12 5.04
N GLU A 34 -0.17 -2.21 4.89
CA GLU A 34 -1.63 -2.13 4.75
C GLU A 34 -2.31 -1.66 6.02
N LYS A 35 -1.71 -1.93 7.16
CA LYS A 35 -2.23 -1.47 8.45
C LYS A 35 -1.67 -0.12 8.85
N TYR A 36 -0.84 0.46 8.01
CA TYR A 36 -0.23 1.77 8.25
C TYR A 36 0.64 1.82 9.50
N ARG A 37 1.21 0.68 9.86
CA ARG A 37 2.18 0.62 10.95
C ARG A 37 3.54 1.13 10.49
N THR A 38 3.87 0.86 9.23
CA THR A 38 5.06 1.39 8.59
C THR A 38 4.65 1.95 7.25
N ILE A 39 5.46 2.84 6.71
CA ILE A 39 5.17 3.52 5.45
C ILE A 39 6.25 3.14 4.45
N PRO A 40 5.87 2.65 3.25
CA PRO A 40 6.87 2.34 2.24
C PRO A 40 7.56 3.61 1.76
N ASP A 41 8.85 3.49 1.40
CA ASP A 41 9.55 4.61 0.80
C ASP A 41 9.02 4.84 -0.61
N ILE A 42 9.51 5.92 -1.24
CA ILE A 42 8.98 6.31 -2.55
C ILE A 42 9.25 5.24 -3.61
N GLY A 43 10.38 4.57 -3.53
CA GLY A 43 10.70 3.51 -4.48
C GLY A 43 9.72 2.35 -4.36
N MET A 44 9.43 1.93 -3.15
CA MET A 44 8.47 0.85 -2.90
C MET A 44 7.07 1.31 -3.27
N ALA A 45 6.72 2.57 -2.96
CA ALA A 45 5.41 3.11 -3.30
C ALA A 45 5.18 3.04 -4.81
N LYS A 46 6.18 3.40 -5.60
CA LYS A 46 6.08 3.33 -7.05
C LYS A 46 5.91 1.91 -7.55
N LYS A 47 6.61 0.97 -6.94
CA LYS A 47 6.45 -0.44 -7.30
C LYS A 47 5.05 -0.94 -7.00
N MET A 48 4.51 -0.56 -5.86
CA MET A 48 3.17 -0.96 -5.48
C MET A 48 2.13 -0.38 -6.44
N ALA A 49 2.26 0.90 -6.76
CA ALA A 49 1.34 1.54 -7.70
C ALA A 49 1.38 0.87 -9.05
N SER A 50 2.57 0.57 -9.55
CA SER A 50 2.73 -0.11 -10.82
C SER A 50 2.08 -1.49 -10.79
N LEU A 51 2.31 -2.22 -9.71
CA LEU A 51 1.75 -3.57 -9.56
C LEU A 51 0.24 -3.55 -9.53
N TYR A 52 -0.33 -2.56 -8.85
CA TYR A 52 -1.78 -2.44 -8.74
C TYR A 52 -2.42 -1.72 -9.93
N GLY A 53 -1.62 -1.23 -10.85
CA GLY A 53 -2.15 -0.57 -12.05
C GLY A 53 -2.78 0.77 -11.78
N VAL A 54 -2.29 1.49 -10.76
CA VAL A 54 -2.81 2.81 -10.41
C VAL A 54 -1.66 3.80 -10.28
N SER A 55 -2.01 5.07 -10.21
CA SER A 55 -1.01 6.11 -9.96
C SER A 55 -0.66 6.12 -8.47
N VAL A 56 0.59 6.49 -8.17
CA VAL A 56 1.00 6.70 -6.78
C VAL A 56 0.06 7.67 -6.08
N ASN A 57 -0.42 8.67 -6.82
CA ASN A 57 -1.33 9.68 -6.25
C ASN A 57 -2.68 9.10 -5.87
N ASP A 58 -3.04 7.96 -6.43
CA ASP A 58 -4.31 7.32 -6.11
C ASP A 58 -4.25 6.45 -4.87
N LEU A 59 -3.05 6.19 -4.37
CA LEU A 59 -2.89 5.34 -3.20
C LEU A 59 -2.77 6.18 -1.94
N ILE A 60 -3.42 5.71 -0.89
CA ILE A 60 -3.32 6.34 0.43
C ILE A 60 -2.20 5.63 1.18
N PHE A 61 -1.11 6.36 1.45
CA PHE A 61 0.03 5.82 2.18
C PHE A 61 0.03 6.21 3.64
N LEU A 62 -0.76 7.23 3.99
CA LEU A 62 -0.90 7.69 5.37
C LEU A 62 -2.35 7.59 5.75
N PRO A 63 -2.64 7.14 6.97
CA PRO A 63 -4.03 7.09 7.39
C PRO A 63 -4.57 8.51 7.53
N ASN A 64 -5.80 8.72 7.11
CA ASN A 64 -6.41 10.02 7.23
C ASN A 64 -6.49 10.48 8.66
N ASP A 65 -6.64 9.54 9.56
CA ASP A 65 -6.73 9.86 10.98
C ASP A 65 -5.50 10.56 11.51
N CYS A 66 -4.37 10.28 10.90
CA CYS A 66 -3.15 10.95 11.31
C CYS A 66 -3.27 12.45 11.16
N ALA A 67 -3.86 12.87 10.08
CA ALA A 67 -4.02 14.29 9.85
C ALA A 67 -4.98 14.90 10.84
N LEU A 68 -5.97 14.14 11.22
CA LEU A 68 -6.95 14.64 12.16
C LEU A 68 -6.42 14.65 13.56
N SER A 69 -5.70 13.62 13.89
CA SER A 69 -5.24 13.49 15.25
C SER A 69 -4.18 14.50 15.61
N THR A 70 -3.70 15.19 14.66
CA THR A 70 -2.72 16.22 14.94
C THR A 70 -3.33 17.45 15.55
N ASN A 71 -4.60 17.46 15.62
CA ASN A 71 -5.27 18.61 16.11
C ASN A 71 -5.11 18.93 17.49
#